data_a2647652957a81aea960a90b8ec08b80
#
_entry.id   a2647652957a81aea960a90b8ec08b80
#
_cell.length_a   1.000
_cell.length_b   1.000
_cell.length_c   1.000
_cell.angle_alpha   90.00
_cell.angle_beta   90.00
_cell.angle_gamma   90.00
#
_symmetry.space_group_name_H-M   'P 1'
#
loop_
_entity.id
_entity.type
_entity.pdbx_description
1 polymer ?
#
loop_
_entity_poly.entity_id
_entity_poly.type
_entity_poly.pdbx_seq_one_letter_code
_entity_poly.pdbx_strand_id
1 'polypeptide(L)'
;MAAQILDGKAISAELRGAIAQRVARLREKGVTPGLAVILVGADPASQIYVRNKSVGCDQVGIHSVTINLPETTTQDELEKLIARLNADDTIHGILVQLPLPKHLDEAAALAVIAPEKDVDGFHLLNAGRMMSGQPGVVACTPKGAMEMIRRTGIDLDGKEAVVVGRSNIVGKPMAMLLLQANCTVTICHSHTVNLAQHTRNADILVAAVGKPGFITKSMVKPGAVVIDVGINRVNGKVVGDVMPDVADVAGYITPVPGGVGKMTIVELLENTVEAAEKQTAR
;
A
#
# COMPACT_ATOMS: atom_id res chain seq x y z
N MET A 1 21.10 -2.56 -21.51
CA MET A 1 20.11 -3.68 -21.53
C MET A 1 18.80 -3.09 -21.05
N ALA A 2 17.67 -3.47 -21.61
CA ALA A 2 16.37 -3.02 -21.11
C ALA A 2 16.13 -3.55 -19.70
N ALA A 3 15.44 -2.77 -18.85
CA ALA A 3 15.13 -3.14 -17.49
C ALA A 3 14.30 -4.43 -17.41
N GLN A 4 14.51 -5.24 -16.39
CA GLN A 4 13.61 -6.33 -16.05
C GLN A 4 12.32 -5.77 -15.47
N ILE A 5 11.18 -6.23 -15.97
CA ILE A 5 9.88 -5.76 -15.51
C ILE A 5 9.48 -6.52 -14.24
N LEU A 6 9.23 -5.76 -13.18
CA LEU A 6 8.65 -6.28 -11.95
C LEU A 6 7.13 -6.38 -12.11
N ASP A 7 6.64 -7.53 -12.58
CA ASP A 7 5.22 -7.74 -12.86
C ASP A 7 4.41 -7.94 -11.59
N GLY A 8 3.80 -6.86 -11.08
CA GLY A 8 2.94 -6.89 -9.90
C GLY A 8 1.68 -7.75 -10.09
N LYS A 9 1.23 -7.97 -11.34
CA LYS A 9 0.11 -8.87 -11.61
C LYS A 9 0.49 -10.33 -11.34
N ALA A 10 1.66 -10.77 -11.84
CA ALA A 10 2.16 -12.12 -11.60
C ALA A 10 2.44 -12.37 -10.12
N ILE A 11 3.17 -11.45 -9.46
CA ILE A 11 3.50 -11.53 -8.04
C ILE A 11 2.21 -11.57 -7.18
N SER A 12 1.25 -10.69 -7.45
CA SER A 12 0.00 -10.66 -6.68
C SER A 12 -0.85 -11.92 -6.88
N ALA A 13 -0.77 -12.58 -8.03
CA ALA A 13 -1.48 -13.85 -8.27
C ALA A 13 -0.89 -15.00 -7.43
N GLU A 14 0.44 -15.08 -7.36
CA GLU A 14 1.15 -16.05 -6.51
C GLU A 14 0.80 -15.87 -5.03
N LEU A 15 0.90 -14.62 -4.53
CA LEU A 15 0.57 -14.30 -3.13
C LEU A 15 -0.88 -14.62 -2.78
N ARG A 16 -1.84 -14.36 -3.69
CA ARG A 16 -3.24 -14.78 -3.48
C ARG A 16 -3.40 -16.27 -3.30
N GLY A 17 -2.62 -17.08 -4.02
CA GLY A 17 -2.62 -18.53 -3.83
C GLY A 17 -2.20 -18.93 -2.41
N ALA A 18 -1.14 -18.31 -1.87
CA ALA A 18 -0.68 -18.54 -0.51
C ALA A 18 -1.70 -18.04 0.53
N ILE A 19 -2.29 -16.87 0.33
CA ILE A 19 -3.33 -16.31 1.18
C ILE A 19 -4.56 -17.23 1.23
N ALA A 20 -5.03 -17.71 0.08
CA ALA A 20 -6.19 -18.63 0.01
C ALA A 20 -5.96 -19.92 0.80
N GLN A 21 -4.74 -20.47 0.78
CA GLN A 21 -4.40 -21.63 1.60
C GLN A 21 -4.44 -21.33 3.10
N ARG A 22 -4.01 -20.14 3.53
CA ARG A 22 -4.11 -19.70 4.95
C ARG A 22 -5.55 -19.50 5.37
N VAL A 23 -6.38 -18.89 4.50
CA VAL A 23 -7.82 -18.76 4.75
C VAL A 23 -8.48 -20.12 4.89
N ALA A 24 -8.15 -21.11 4.05
CA ALA A 24 -8.68 -22.46 4.17
C ALA A 24 -8.33 -23.08 5.52
N ARG A 25 -7.09 -22.98 5.97
CA ARG A 25 -6.67 -23.47 7.31
C ARG A 25 -7.38 -22.78 8.48
N LEU A 26 -7.66 -21.48 8.37
CA LEU A 26 -8.45 -20.76 9.38
C LEU A 26 -9.90 -21.24 9.42
N ARG A 27 -10.51 -21.49 8.24
CA ARG A 27 -11.87 -22.03 8.15
C ARG A 27 -12.00 -23.43 8.74
N GLU A 28 -11.00 -24.29 8.59
CA GLU A 28 -10.96 -25.60 9.27
C GLU A 28 -11.00 -25.47 10.79
N LYS A 29 -10.52 -24.33 11.33
CA LYS A 29 -10.58 -23.99 12.75
C LYS A 29 -11.84 -23.21 13.14
N GLY A 30 -12.81 -23.08 12.23
CA GLY A 30 -14.05 -22.35 12.46
C GLY A 30 -13.95 -20.82 12.30
N VAL A 31 -12.84 -20.30 11.79
CA VAL A 31 -12.59 -18.86 11.61
C VAL A 31 -12.61 -18.48 10.15
N THR A 32 -13.52 -17.59 9.77
CA THR A 32 -13.51 -16.96 8.45
C THR A 32 -12.99 -15.53 8.59
N PRO A 33 -11.82 -15.18 8.00
CA PRO A 33 -11.34 -13.79 8.04
C PRO A 33 -12.39 -12.84 7.48
N GLY A 34 -12.69 -11.74 8.22
CA GLY A 34 -13.69 -10.75 7.86
C GLY A 34 -13.06 -9.37 7.64
N LEU A 35 -13.40 -8.71 6.53
CA LEU A 35 -13.00 -7.36 6.19
C LEU A 35 -14.21 -6.45 6.04
N ALA A 36 -14.29 -5.37 6.83
CA ALA A 36 -15.25 -4.29 6.62
C ALA A 36 -14.60 -3.15 5.84
N VAL A 37 -15.22 -2.76 4.73
CA VAL A 37 -14.80 -1.62 3.91
C VAL A 37 -15.86 -0.54 3.99
N ILE A 38 -15.52 0.63 4.50
CA ILE A 38 -16.42 1.78 4.63
C ILE A 38 -16.12 2.75 3.49
N LEU A 39 -17.14 3.10 2.72
CA LEU A 39 -17.10 4.11 1.66
C LEU A 39 -18.10 5.23 2.01
N VAL A 40 -17.63 6.47 2.10
CA VAL A 40 -18.49 7.64 2.32
C VAL A 40 -18.57 8.44 1.03
N GLY A 41 -19.82 8.68 0.58
CA GLY A 41 -20.08 9.37 -0.68
C GLY A 41 -19.99 8.44 -1.91
N ALA A 42 -19.94 9.05 -3.09
CA ALA A 42 -20.08 8.35 -4.37
C ALA A 42 -18.94 8.65 -5.36
N ASP A 43 -17.71 8.94 -4.86
CA ASP A 43 -16.57 9.16 -5.74
C ASP A 43 -16.32 7.93 -6.63
N PRO A 44 -16.34 8.10 -7.99
CA PRO A 44 -16.22 6.97 -8.91
C PRO A 44 -14.89 6.22 -8.80
N ALA A 45 -13.80 6.91 -8.47
CA ALA A 45 -12.50 6.27 -8.32
C ALA A 45 -12.48 5.39 -7.07
N SER A 46 -13.00 5.88 -5.95
CA SER A 46 -13.14 5.13 -4.70
C SER A 46 -14.03 3.90 -4.86
N GLN A 47 -15.14 4.00 -5.60
CA GLN A 47 -16.01 2.86 -5.90
C GLN A 47 -15.29 1.74 -6.66
N ILE A 48 -14.44 2.10 -7.65
CA ILE A 48 -13.63 1.13 -8.39
C ILE A 48 -12.63 0.42 -7.46
N TYR A 49 -11.97 1.17 -6.56
CA TYR A 49 -11.04 0.58 -5.59
C TYR A 49 -11.74 -0.37 -4.62
N VAL A 50 -12.86 0.04 -4.05
CA VAL A 50 -13.68 -0.79 -3.15
C VAL A 50 -14.12 -2.07 -3.85
N ARG A 51 -14.66 -1.98 -5.07
CA ARG A 51 -15.05 -3.14 -5.86
C ARG A 51 -13.88 -4.11 -6.10
N ASN A 52 -12.70 -3.60 -6.45
CA ASN A 52 -11.52 -4.43 -6.69
C ASN A 52 -11.04 -5.13 -5.41
N LYS A 53 -11.18 -4.48 -4.25
CA LYS A 53 -10.87 -5.06 -2.93
C LYS A 53 -11.85 -6.21 -2.60
N SER A 54 -13.16 -5.98 -2.80
CA SER A 54 -14.18 -7.01 -2.61
C SER A 54 -13.95 -8.24 -3.49
N VAL A 55 -13.73 -8.04 -4.79
CA VAL A 55 -13.38 -9.13 -5.72
C VAL A 55 -12.11 -9.87 -5.25
N GLY A 56 -11.11 -9.14 -4.74
CA GLY A 56 -9.91 -9.75 -4.18
C GLY A 56 -10.21 -10.64 -2.96
N CYS A 57 -11.09 -10.19 -2.06
CA CYS A 57 -11.55 -10.96 -0.90
C CYS A 57 -12.26 -12.26 -1.33
N ASP A 58 -13.18 -12.16 -2.29
CA ASP A 58 -13.92 -13.32 -2.82
C ASP A 58 -12.98 -14.38 -3.39
N GLN A 59 -11.94 -13.94 -4.13
CA GLN A 59 -10.95 -14.84 -4.74
C GLN A 59 -10.16 -15.67 -3.74
N VAL A 60 -9.92 -15.15 -2.53
CA VAL A 60 -9.14 -15.84 -1.49
C VAL A 60 -10.00 -16.39 -0.36
N GLY A 61 -11.31 -16.12 -0.38
CA GLY A 61 -12.27 -16.61 0.60
C GLY A 61 -12.40 -15.79 1.88
N ILE A 62 -11.97 -14.53 1.88
CA ILE A 62 -12.22 -13.57 2.96
C ILE A 62 -13.67 -13.09 2.87
N HIS A 63 -14.38 -13.06 3.99
CA HIS A 63 -15.71 -12.46 4.06
C HIS A 63 -15.59 -10.93 4.00
N SER A 64 -16.11 -10.30 2.95
CA SER A 64 -16.03 -8.85 2.77
C SER A 64 -17.40 -8.19 2.94
N VAL A 65 -17.48 -7.20 3.81
CA VAL A 65 -18.69 -6.37 4.02
C VAL A 65 -18.38 -4.95 3.54
N THR A 66 -19.06 -4.50 2.49
CA THR A 66 -18.96 -3.12 2.01
C THR A 66 -20.11 -2.29 2.59
N ILE A 67 -19.78 -1.24 3.31
CA ILE A 67 -20.73 -0.32 3.94
C ILE A 67 -20.66 1.02 3.21
N ASN A 68 -21.71 1.34 2.45
CA ASN A 68 -21.82 2.60 1.74
C ASN A 68 -22.58 3.61 2.61
N LEU A 69 -21.95 4.70 2.93
CA LEU A 69 -22.54 5.82 3.68
C LEU A 69 -22.79 6.99 2.74
N PRO A 70 -23.88 7.76 2.96
CA PRO A 70 -24.15 8.96 2.18
C PRO A 70 -23.07 10.03 2.39
N GLU A 71 -22.88 10.92 1.41
CA GLU A 71 -21.92 12.04 1.52
C GLU A 71 -22.23 12.97 2.70
N THR A 72 -23.49 13.01 3.15
CA THR A 72 -23.95 13.81 4.29
C THR A 72 -23.65 13.19 5.66
N THR A 73 -23.03 12.01 5.71
CA THR A 73 -22.68 11.33 6.96
C THR A 73 -21.83 12.23 7.85
N THR A 74 -22.21 12.33 9.11
CA THR A 74 -21.47 13.13 10.10
C THR A 74 -20.26 12.36 10.65
N GLN A 75 -19.33 13.09 11.26
CA GLN A 75 -18.16 12.49 11.92
C GLN A 75 -18.58 11.49 13.01
N ASP A 76 -19.54 11.86 13.85
CA ASP A 76 -20.07 11.04 14.94
C ASP A 76 -20.71 9.72 14.43
N GLU A 77 -21.47 9.78 13.32
CA GLU A 77 -22.05 8.58 12.70
C GLU A 77 -20.98 7.64 12.17
N LEU A 78 -19.93 8.18 11.50
CA LEU A 78 -18.81 7.39 11.01
C LEU A 78 -18.03 6.73 12.14
N GLU A 79 -17.70 7.49 13.19
CA GLU A 79 -16.97 6.99 14.36
C GLU A 79 -17.76 5.93 15.14
N LYS A 80 -19.06 6.11 15.31
CA LYS A 80 -19.96 5.11 15.92
C LYS A 80 -20.04 3.82 15.11
N LEU A 81 -20.04 3.92 13.77
CA LEU A 81 -19.96 2.73 12.90
C LEU A 81 -18.64 2.01 13.11
N ILE A 82 -17.51 2.72 13.07
CA ILE A 82 -16.19 2.11 13.29
C ILE A 82 -16.12 1.44 14.66
N ALA A 83 -16.63 2.10 15.72
CA ALA A 83 -16.65 1.52 17.08
C ALA A 83 -17.47 0.21 17.13
N ARG A 84 -18.59 0.12 16.42
CA ARG A 84 -19.36 -1.14 16.31
C ARG A 84 -18.58 -2.23 15.60
N LEU A 85 -17.88 -1.90 14.52
CA LEU A 85 -17.05 -2.86 13.79
C LEU A 85 -15.83 -3.32 14.61
N ASN A 86 -15.28 -2.44 15.46
CA ASN A 86 -14.24 -2.82 16.41
C ASN A 86 -14.73 -3.91 17.39
N ALA A 87 -16.00 -3.84 17.82
CA ALA A 87 -16.61 -4.77 18.75
C ALA A 87 -17.15 -6.05 18.08
N ASP A 88 -17.15 -6.13 16.76
CA ASP A 88 -17.64 -7.27 16.01
C ASP A 88 -16.52 -8.31 15.82
N ASP A 89 -16.63 -9.46 16.47
CA ASP A 89 -15.63 -10.55 16.42
C ASP A 89 -15.59 -11.25 15.04
N THR A 90 -16.57 -11.04 14.18
CA THR A 90 -16.55 -11.55 12.80
C THR A 90 -15.77 -10.66 11.84
N ILE A 91 -15.44 -9.42 12.25
CA ILE A 91 -14.66 -8.46 11.50
C ILE A 91 -13.25 -8.39 12.07
N HIS A 92 -12.28 -8.86 11.31
CA HIS A 92 -10.87 -8.90 11.70
C HIS A 92 -10.06 -7.72 11.15
N GLY A 93 -10.57 -7.09 10.08
CA GLY A 93 -9.98 -5.90 9.47
C GLY A 93 -11.03 -4.83 9.14
N ILE A 94 -10.66 -3.58 9.33
CA ILE A 94 -11.49 -2.40 9.00
C ILE A 94 -10.68 -1.49 8.08
N LEU A 95 -11.33 -1.04 7.01
CA LEU A 95 -10.78 -0.11 6.06
C LEU A 95 -11.77 1.03 5.82
N VAL A 96 -11.32 2.27 6.04
CA VAL A 96 -12.03 3.48 5.62
C VAL A 96 -11.43 3.95 4.31
N GLN A 97 -12.23 3.89 3.23
CA GLN A 97 -11.73 4.27 1.90
C GLN A 97 -11.51 5.78 1.81
N LEU A 98 -10.25 6.17 1.64
CA LEU A 98 -9.87 7.57 1.42
C LEU A 98 -9.92 7.94 -0.07
N PRO A 99 -10.10 9.24 -0.40
CA PRO A 99 -10.34 10.35 0.53
C PRO A 99 -11.78 10.38 1.08
N LEU A 100 -11.94 10.93 2.27
CA LEU A 100 -13.25 11.23 2.82
C LEU A 100 -13.80 12.57 2.26
N PRO A 101 -15.13 12.82 2.33
CA PRO A 101 -15.69 14.14 2.10
C PRO A 101 -15.05 15.20 3.00
N LYS A 102 -14.86 16.42 2.48
CA LYS A 102 -14.07 17.50 3.13
C LYS A 102 -14.52 17.92 4.53
N HIS A 103 -15.77 17.65 4.89
CA HIS A 103 -16.32 17.98 6.21
C HIS A 103 -15.97 16.94 7.29
N LEU A 104 -15.40 15.81 6.90
CA LEU A 104 -14.96 14.75 7.81
C LEU A 104 -13.45 14.86 8.08
N ASP A 105 -13.06 14.59 9.31
CA ASP A 105 -11.67 14.48 9.72
C ASP A 105 -11.18 13.04 9.53
N GLU A 106 -10.35 12.84 8.49
CA GLU A 106 -9.76 11.54 8.16
C GLU A 106 -8.90 11.00 9.32
N ALA A 107 -8.11 11.87 9.96
CA ALA A 107 -7.21 11.45 11.03
C ALA A 107 -8.00 11.00 12.28
N ALA A 108 -9.06 11.72 12.63
CA ALA A 108 -9.95 11.35 13.72
C ALA A 108 -10.65 10.00 13.43
N ALA A 109 -11.19 9.82 12.23
CA ALA A 109 -11.84 8.55 11.83
C ALA A 109 -10.89 7.37 11.89
N LEU A 110 -9.66 7.51 11.34
CA LEU A 110 -8.64 6.45 11.39
C LEU A 110 -8.18 6.13 12.81
N ALA A 111 -8.16 7.11 13.71
CA ALA A 111 -7.77 6.90 15.11
C ALA A 111 -8.80 6.09 15.92
N VAL A 112 -10.05 6.00 15.49
CA VAL A 112 -11.08 5.17 16.14
C VAL A 112 -10.92 3.69 15.80
N ILE A 113 -10.30 3.34 14.67
CA ILE A 113 -10.07 1.94 14.30
C ILE A 113 -9.17 1.28 15.35
N ALA A 114 -9.54 0.10 15.85
CA ALA A 114 -8.66 -0.66 16.72
C ALA A 114 -7.35 -1.01 15.99
N PRO A 115 -6.17 -0.73 16.57
CA PRO A 115 -4.88 -0.90 15.86
C PRO A 115 -4.64 -2.31 15.30
N GLU A 116 -5.21 -3.33 15.91
CA GLU A 116 -5.18 -4.73 15.45
C GLU A 116 -6.13 -5.02 14.29
N LYS A 117 -7.11 -4.13 14.03
CA LYS A 117 -8.05 -4.21 12.90
C LYS A 117 -7.74 -3.18 11.80
N ASP A 118 -6.74 -2.32 11.99
CA ASP A 118 -6.26 -1.35 10.99
C ASP A 118 -5.47 -2.07 9.90
N VAL A 119 -6.16 -2.67 8.93
CA VAL A 119 -5.50 -3.47 7.88
C VAL A 119 -4.90 -2.65 6.74
N ASP A 120 -5.20 -1.34 6.65
CA ASP A 120 -4.50 -0.41 5.74
C ASP A 120 -3.15 0.07 6.31
N GLY A 121 -2.95 -0.05 7.64
CA GLY A 121 -1.71 0.34 8.33
C GLY A 121 -1.53 1.85 8.48
N PHE A 122 -2.64 2.61 8.63
CA PHE A 122 -2.61 4.07 8.74
C PHE A 122 -2.78 4.58 10.18
N HIS A 123 -3.14 3.71 11.12
CA HIS A 123 -3.30 4.09 12.52
C HIS A 123 -1.96 4.53 13.13
N LEU A 124 -1.99 5.63 13.91
CA LEU A 124 -0.78 6.23 14.49
C LEU A 124 0.05 5.25 15.32
N LEU A 125 -0.60 4.32 16.03
CA LEU A 125 0.11 3.30 16.81
C LEU A 125 0.88 2.34 15.91
N ASN A 126 0.31 1.91 14.76
CA ASN A 126 0.99 1.05 13.80
C ASN A 126 2.14 1.79 13.12
N ALA A 127 1.95 3.07 12.77
CA ALA A 127 3.03 3.93 12.27
C ALA A 127 4.17 4.08 13.30
N GLY A 128 3.85 4.27 14.59
CA GLY A 128 4.82 4.33 15.68
C GLY A 128 5.57 3.02 15.88
N ARG A 129 4.88 1.88 15.83
CA ARG A 129 5.48 0.54 15.89
C ARG A 129 6.46 0.32 14.75
N MET A 130 6.05 0.66 13.52
CA MET A 130 6.93 0.55 12.35
C MET A 130 8.18 1.45 12.51
N MET A 131 8.02 2.70 12.96
CA MET A 131 9.14 3.61 13.23
C MET A 131 10.12 3.05 14.25
N SER A 132 9.63 2.32 15.26
CA SER A 132 10.41 1.75 16.36
C SER A 132 10.88 0.32 16.08
N GLY A 133 10.65 -0.23 14.89
CA GLY A 133 10.97 -1.63 14.58
C GLY A 133 10.16 -2.66 15.35
N GLN A 134 8.99 -2.26 15.90
CA GLN A 134 8.11 -3.15 16.65
C GLN A 134 7.08 -3.82 15.73
N PRO A 135 6.60 -5.03 16.06
CA PRO A 135 5.55 -5.69 15.30
C PRO A 135 4.27 -4.85 15.24
N GLY A 136 3.73 -4.67 14.05
CA GLY A 136 2.52 -3.91 13.77
C GLY A 136 2.01 -4.18 12.37
N VAL A 137 0.89 -3.55 12.00
CA VAL A 137 0.40 -3.59 10.63
C VAL A 137 1.18 -2.57 9.80
N VAL A 138 1.67 -3.00 8.66
CA VAL A 138 2.41 -2.16 7.71
C VAL A 138 1.46 -1.69 6.61
N ALA A 139 1.58 -0.42 6.23
CA ALA A 139 0.79 0.16 5.16
C ALA A 139 0.91 -0.66 3.86
N CYS A 140 -0.23 -0.98 3.23
CA CYS A 140 -0.31 -1.95 2.13
C CYS A 140 0.58 -1.59 0.93
N THR A 141 0.56 -0.33 0.48
CA THR A 141 1.34 0.08 -0.70
C THR A 141 2.85 -0.02 -0.48
N PRO A 142 3.43 0.50 0.63
CA PRO A 142 4.84 0.31 0.94
C PRO A 142 5.22 -1.16 1.16
N LYS A 143 4.36 -1.95 1.81
CA LYS A 143 4.58 -3.39 2.02
C LYS A 143 4.70 -4.10 0.68
N GLY A 144 3.77 -3.84 -0.25
CA GLY A 144 3.81 -4.41 -1.59
C GLY A 144 4.98 -3.92 -2.45
N ALA A 145 5.37 -2.66 -2.34
CA ALA A 145 6.56 -2.14 -3.00
C ALA A 145 7.84 -2.83 -2.48
N MET A 146 7.92 -3.04 -1.16
CA MET A 146 9.05 -3.74 -0.56
C MET A 146 9.13 -5.21 -0.97
N GLU A 147 7.98 -5.90 -1.09
CA GLU A 147 7.93 -7.26 -1.64
C GLU A 147 8.48 -7.31 -3.08
N MET A 148 8.09 -6.35 -3.93
CA MET A 148 8.62 -6.27 -5.29
C MET A 148 10.13 -6.02 -5.31
N ILE A 149 10.67 -5.17 -4.42
CA ILE A 149 12.11 -4.94 -4.29
C ILE A 149 12.82 -6.23 -3.89
N ARG A 150 12.33 -6.95 -2.89
CA ARG A 150 12.92 -8.24 -2.46
C ARG A 150 12.95 -9.29 -3.57
N ARG A 151 11.94 -9.29 -4.44
CA ARG A 151 11.86 -10.19 -5.62
C ARG A 151 12.93 -9.94 -6.68
N THR A 152 13.62 -8.80 -6.64
CA THR A 152 14.78 -8.56 -7.51
C THR A 152 15.98 -9.42 -7.13
N GLY A 153 16.04 -9.92 -5.88
CA GLY A 153 17.16 -10.68 -5.35
C GLY A 153 18.41 -9.86 -5.07
N ILE A 154 18.34 -8.52 -5.17
CA ILE A 154 19.47 -7.66 -4.82
C ILE A 154 19.69 -7.69 -3.31
N ASP A 155 20.94 -7.68 -2.88
CA ASP A 155 21.28 -7.42 -1.49
C ASP A 155 20.97 -5.97 -1.13
N LEU A 156 20.17 -5.76 -0.09
CA LEU A 156 19.74 -4.42 0.36
C LEU A 156 20.71 -3.80 1.35
N ASP A 157 21.58 -4.57 1.96
CA ASP A 157 22.50 -4.11 2.98
C ASP A 157 23.46 -3.05 2.42
N GLY A 158 23.47 -1.87 3.03
CA GLY A 158 24.30 -0.74 2.62
C GLY A 158 23.91 -0.05 1.30
N LYS A 159 22.76 -0.41 0.67
CA LYS A 159 22.33 0.24 -0.59
C LYS A 159 21.81 1.66 -0.34
N GLU A 160 22.08 2.53 -1.32
CA GLU A 160 21.51 3.88 -1.37
C GLU A 160 20.07 3.81 -1.88
N ALA A 161 19.13 4.19 -1.03
CA ALA A 161 17.72 4.22 -1.37
C ALA A 161 17.17 5.65 -1.35
N VAL A 162 16.49 6.06 -2.40
CA VAL A 162 15.87 7.39 -2.49
C VAL A 162 14.37 7.24 -2.67
N VAL A 163 13.61 7.83 -1.74
CA VAL A 163 12.16 7.89 -1.80
C VAL A 163 11.73 9.30 -2.19
N VAL A 164 11.16 9.46 -3.36
CA VAL A 164 10.63 10.75 -3.82
C VAL A 164 9.14 10.82 -3.50
N GLY A 165 8.84 11.52 -2.40
CA GLY A 165 7.53 11.61 -1.77
C GLY A 165 7.63 11.43 -0.25
N ARG A 166 6.75 12.11 0.52
CA ARG A 166 6.77 12.09 2.00
C ARG A 166 5.40 11.97 2.62
N SER A 167 4.45 11.36 1.90
CA SER A 167 3.11 11.13 2.45
C SER A 167 3.16 10.14 3.64
N ASN A 168 2.19 10.26 4.55
CA ASN A 168 2.07 9.35 5.69
C ASN A 168 1.70 7.92 5.26
N ILE A 169 1.04 7.79 4.10
CA ILE A 169 0.52 6.50 3.62
C ILE A 169 1.50 5.75 2.69
N VAL A 170 2.51 6.43 2.12
CA VAL A 170 3.49 5.79 1.21
C VAL A 170 4.93 6.21 1.52
N GLY A 171 5.26 7.49 1.36
CA GLY A 171 6.67 7.93 1.35
C GLY A 171 7.39 7.66 2.66
N LYS A 172 6.81 8.07 3.80
CA LYS A 172 7.41 7.84 5.12
C LYS A 172 7.49 6.34 5.46
N PRO A 173 6.40 5.55 5.34
CA PRO A 173 6.48 4.11 5.62
C PRO A 173 7.46 3.39 4.68
N MET A 174 7.53 3.75 3.40
CA MET A 174 8.50 3.16 2.48
C MET A 174 9.95 3.40 2.92
N ALA A 175 10.25 4.63 3.34
CA ALA A 175 11.58 4.98 3.84
C ALA A 175 11.94 4.18 5.10
N MET A 176 10.98 3.97 6.00
CA MET A 176 11.22 3.16 7.21
C MET A 176 11.45 1.68 6.88
N LEU A 177 10.72 1.11 5.92
CA LEU A 177 10.93 -0.28 5.50
C LEU A 177 12.31 -0.47 4.85
N LEU A 178 12.77 0.48 4.04
CA LEU A 178 14.10 0.45 3.44
C LEU A 178 15.19 0.61 4.50
N LEU A 179 14.99 1.51 5.49
CA LEU A 179 15.90 1.68 6.63
C LEU A 179 16.01 0.36 7.45
N GLN A 180 14.89 -0.29 7.72
CA GLN A 180 14.87 -1.58 8.42
C GLN A 180 15.54 -2.72 7.62
N ALA A 181 15.64 -2.56 6.31
CA ALA A 181 16.39 -3.45 5.43
C ALA A 181 17.87 -3.05 5.27
N ASN A 182 18.41 -2.21 6.15
CA ASN A 182 19.78 -1.71 6.20
C ASN A 182 20.18 -0.81 5.02
N CYS A 183 19.22 -0.22 4.30
CA CYS A 183 19.54 0.78 3.29
C CYS A 183 19.91 2.11 3.94
N THR A 184 20.81 2.87 3.30
CA THR A 184 20.97 4.32 3.54
C THR A 184 19.84 5.05 2.82
N VAL A 185 18.96 5.74 3.55
CA VAL A 185 17.71 6.27 2.97
C VAL A 185 17.71 7.79 2.91
N THR A 186 17.44 8.33 1.73
CA THR A 186 17.17 9.75 1.50
C THR A 186 15.70 9.94 1.11
N ILE A 187 14.98 10.82 1.85
CA ILE A 187 13.62 11.23 1.51
C ILE A 187 13.66 12.56 0.78
N CYS A 188 13.18 12.60 -0.45
CA CYS A 188 13.04 13.80 -1.26
C CYS A 188 11.58 14.27 -1.35
N HIS A 189 11.37 15.57 -1.47
CA HIS A 189 10.04 16.18 -1.51
C HIS A 189 10.04 17.49 -2.30
N SER A 190 8.92 18.20 -2.36
CA SER A 190 8.77 19.46 -3.14
C SER A 190 9.72 20.60 -2.76
N HIS A 191 10.36 20.54 -1.60
CA HIS A 191 11.36 21.50 -1.16
C HIS A 191 12.81 20.99 -1.30
N THR A 192 13.01 19.81 -1.88
CA THR A 192 14.35 19.26 -2.09
C THR A 192 15.07 20.04 -3.20
N VAL A 193 16.25 20.56 -2.88
CA VAL A 193 17.12 21.24 -3.84
C VAL A 193 17.92 20.19 -4.59
N ASN A 194 18.11 20.40 -5.90
CA ASN A 194 18.89 19.50 -6.76
C ASN A 194 18.44 18.03 -6.71
N LEU A 195 17.13 17.77 -6.81
CA LEU A 195 16.54 16.43 -6.73
C LEU A 195 17.29 15.39 -7.57
N ALA A 196 17.67 15.72 -8.81
CA ALA A 196 18.39 14.80 -9.69
C ALA A 196 19.76 14.36 -9.14
N GLN A 197 20.41 15.15 -8.29
CA GLN A 197 21.66 14.75 -7.63
C GLN A 197 21.43 13.61 -6.64
N HIS A 198 20.33 13.65 -5.91
CA HIS A 198 19.96 12.58 -4.98
C HIS A 198 19.55 11.31 -5.74
N THR A 199 18.65 11.44 -6.73
CA THR A 199 18.08 10.28 -7.41
C THR A 199 19.10 9.51 -8.28
N ARG A 200 20.11 10.20 -8.86
CA ARG A 200 21.19 9.55 -9.63
C ARG A 200 22.11 8.67 -8.80
N ASN A 201 22.12 8.82 -7.49
CA ASN A 201 22.95 8.00 -6.60
C ASN A 201 22.19 6.77 -6.09
N ALA A 202 20.88 6.69 -6.33
CA ALA A 202 20.02 5.66 -5.79
C ALA A 202 20.24 4.30 -6.47
N ASP A 203 20.57 3.28 -5.70
CA ASP A 203 20.46 1.88 -6.11
C ASP A 203 18.98 1.45 -6.18
N ILE A 204 18.17 2.04 -5.29
CA ILE A 204 16.73 1.84 -5.22
C ILE A 204 16.06 3.20 -5.27
N LEU A 205 15.25 3.45 -6.28
CA LEU A 205 14.49 4.69 -6.45
C LEU A 205 12.98 4.40 -6.37
N VAL A 206 12.31 5.01 -5.40
CA VAL A 206 10.87 4.91 -5.24
C VAL A 206 10.23 6.26 -5.59
N ALA A 207 9.37 6.30 -6.60
CA ALA A 207 8.63 7.49 -7.01
C ALA A 207 7.20 7.42 -6.49
N ALA A 208 6.81 8.39 -5.63
CA ALA A 208 5.50 8.45 -4.98
C ALA A 208 5.04 9.91 -4.81
N VAL A 209 4.97 10.66 -5.92
CA VAL A 209 4.65 12.10 -5.94
C VAL A 209 3.29 12.42 -6.55
N GLY A 210 2.67 11.46 -7.27
CA GLY A 210 1.40 11.66 -7.97
C GLY A 210 1.50 12.69 -9.09
N LYS A 211 2.62 12.72 -9.81
CA LYS A 211 2.88 13.62 -10.95
C LYS A 211 3.32 12.79 -12.16
N PRO A 212 2.55 12.81 -13.28
CA PRO A 212 2.86 12.01 -14.45
C PRO A 212 4.25 12.27 -15.00
N GLY A 213 5.07 11.22 -15.19
CA GLY A 213 6.38 11.31 -15.82
C GLY A 213 7.38 12.25 -15.12
N PHE A 214 7.23 12.45 -13.83
CA PHE A 214 8.09 13.36 -13.04
C PHE A 214 9.55 12.88 -13.00
N ILE A 215 9.77 11.58 -12.89
CA ILE A 215 11.12 10.98 -12.90
C ILE A 215 11.51 10.68 -14.34
N THR A 216 12.57 11.34 -14.79
CA THR A 216 13.11 11.20 -16.16
C THR A 216 14.35 10.30 -16.18
N LYS A 217 14.69 9.79 -17.35
CA LYS A 217 15.88 8.95 -17.59
C LYS A 217 17.18 9.54 -17.03
N SER A 218 17.36 10.85 -17.14
CA SER A 218 18.54 11.56 -16.64
C SER A 218 18.62 11.66 -15.12
N MET A 219 17.56 11.27 -14.40
CA MET A 219 17.48 11.28 -12.94
C MET A 219 17.74 9.90 -12.32
N VAL A 220 17.98 8.86 -13.11
CA VAL A 220 18.10 7.47 -12.64
C VAL A 220 19.52 6.96 -12.80
N LYS A 221 20.04 6.31 -11.76
CA LYS A 221 21.32 5.60 -11.81
C LYS A 221 21.20 4.39 -12.74
N PRO A 222 22.14 4.19 -13.69
CA PRO A 222 22.14 2.98 -14.50
C PRO A 222 22.16 1.71 -13.64
N GLY A 223 21.24 0.78 -13.94
CA GLY A 223 21.11 -0.48 -13.21
C GLY A 223 20.24 -0.39 -11.93
N ALA A 224 19.70 0.77 -11.57
CA ALA A 224 18.87 0.94 -10.38
C ALA A 224 17.57 0.11 -10.43
N VAL A 225 17.06 -0.24 -9.26
CA VAL A 225 15.67 -0.72 -9.07
C VAL A 225 14.77 0.48 -8.97
N VAL A 226 13.80 0.61 -9.89
CA VAL A 226 12.86 1.73 -9.95
C VAL A 226 11.45 1.25 -9.64
N ILE A 227 10.90 1.76 -8.56
CA ILE A 227 9.53 1.47 -8.09
C ILE A 227 8.65 2.69 -8.33
N ASP A 228 7.76 2.58 -9.28
CA ASP A 228 6.77 3.61 -9.60
C ASP A 228 5.46 3.32 -8.86
N VAL A 229 5.16 4.14 -7.85
CA VAL A 229 3.92 4.06 -7.05
C VAL A 229 2.84 4.95 -7.63
N GLY A 230 3.21 5.85 -8.55
CA GLY A 230 2.30 6.82 -9.14
C GLY A 230 1.14 6.19 -9.89
N ILE A 231 -0.07 6.69 -9.65
CA ILE A 231 -1.28 6.36 -10.41
C ILE A 231 -1.93 7.66 -10.84
N ASN A 232 -1.67 8.06 -12.07
CA ASN A 232 -2.17 9.31 -12.64
C ASN A 232 -3.10 9.00 -13.82
N ARG A 233 -4.11 9.82 -14.04
CA ARG A 233 -4.98 9.74 -15.23
C ARG A 233 -4.66 10.88 -16.18
N VAL A 234 -4.14 10.52 -17.36
CA VAL A 234 -3.82 11.47 -18.43
C VAL A 234 -4.53 11.01 -19.70
N ASN A 235 -5.42 11.83 -20.24
CA ASN A 235 -6.20 11.50 -21.45
C ASN A 235 -6.89 10.12 -21.40
N GLY A 236 -7.49 9.78 -20.24
CA GLY A 236 -8.19 8.51 -20.04
C GLY A 236 -7.27 7.31 -19.78
N LYS A 237 -5.96 7.45 -19.88
CA LYS A 237 -4.97 6.39 -19.63
C LYS A 237 -4.39 6.53 -18.22
N VAL A 238 -4.07 5.38 -17.61
CA VAL A 238 -3.33 5.33 -16.35
C VAL A 238 -1.84 5.36 -16.66
N VAL A 239 -1.12 6.31 -16.05
CA VAL A 239 0.33 6.48 -16.19
C VAL A 239 0.97 6.66 -14.81
N GLY A 240 2.26 6.33 -14.71
CA GLY A 240 3.04 6.47 -13.49
C GLY A 240 3.69 7.84 -13.30
N ASP A 241 4.47 7.94 -12.23
CA ASP A 241 5.32 9.09 -11.94
C ASP A 241 6.66 9.02 -12.71
N VAL A 242 6.97 7.88 -13.33
CA VAL A 242 8.23 7.61 -14.03
C VAL A 242 8.00 7.64 -15.54
N MET A 243 8.90 8.29 -16.27
CA MET A 243 8.87 8.29 -17.74
C MET A 243 9.18 6.91 -18.31
N PRO A 244 8.50 6.47 -19.38
CA PRO A 244 8.71 5.13 -19.97
C PRO A 244 10.15 4.82 -20.39
N ASP A 245 10.90 5.84 -20.85
CA ASP A 245 12.29 5.71 -21.31
C ASP A 245 13.29 5.44 -20.15
N VAL A 246 12.87 5.52 -18.91
CA VAL A 246 13.66 5.08 -17.75
C VAL A 246 13.98 3.58 -17.84
N ALA A 247 13.12 2.79 -18.47
CA ALA A 247 13.36 1.37 -18.71
C ALA A 247 14.65 1.09 -19.54
N ASP A 248 15.18 2.07 -20.27
CA ASP A 248 16.44 1.90 -21.01
C ASP A 248 17.68 1.91 -20.12
N VAL A 249 17.58 2.46 -18.90
CA VAL A 249 18.71 2.65 -17.96
C VAL A 249 18.57 1.91 -16.65
N ALA A 250 17.35 1.68 -16.18
CA ALA A 250 17.07 0.91 -14.97
C ALA A 250 17.49 -0.56 -15.13
N GLY A 251 17.84 -1.21 -14.01
CA GLY A 251 18.02 -2.66 -13.97
C GLY A 251 16.67 -3.38 -13.81
N TYR A 252 15.82 -2.82 -12.95
CA TYR A 252 14.45 -3.29 -12.70
C TYR A 252 13.49 -2.11 -12.67
N ILE A 253 12.27 -2.33 -13.15
CA ILE A 253 11.23 -1.30 -13.12
C ILE A 253 9.83 -1.91 -12.95
N THR A 254 8.99 -1.25 -12.16
CA THR A 254 7.57 -1.60 -12.06
C THR A 254 6.77 -0.96 -13.18
N PRO A 255 5.87 -1.68 -13.88
CA PRO A 255 4.99 -1.09 -14.89
C PRO A 255 3.83 -0.34 -14.25
N VAL A 256 3.34 0.71 -14.91
CA VAL A 256 2.08 1.39 -14.57
C VAL A 256 1.21 1.47 -15.83
N PRO A 257 0.03 0.81 -15.84
CA PRO A 257 -0.55 -0.04 -14.80
C PRO A 257 0.09 -1.43 -14.71
N GLY A 258 -0.16 -2.13 -13.60
CA GLY A 258 0.24 -3.54 -13.45
C GLY A 258 1.36 -3.83 -12.45
N GLY A 259 1.97 -2.78 -11.89
CA GLY A 259 2.99 -2.87 -10.84
C GLY A 259 2.39 -2.75 -9.42
N VAL A 260 2.86 -1.76 -8.66
CA VAL A 260 2.57 -1.57 -7.22
C VAL A 260 1.08 -1.52 -6.90
N GLY A 261 0.23 -0.94 -7.75
CA GLY A 261 -1.22 -0.90 -7.51
C GLY A 261 -1.89 -2.29 -7.42
N LYS A 262 -1.30 -3.34 -8.00
CA LYS A 262 -1.77 -4.72 -7.82
C LYS A 262 -1.34 -5.29 -6.48
N MET A 263 -0.17 -4.89 -6.01
CA MET A 263 0.37 -5.30 -4.73
C MET A 263 -0.41 -4.70 -3.55
N THR A 264 -0.85 -3.44 -3.64
CA THR A 264 -1.66 -2.80 -2.59
C THR A 264 -2.88 -3.63 -2.20
N ILE A 265 -3.58 -4.22 -3.20
CA ILE A 265 -4.76 -5.05 -2.92
C ILE A 265 -4.36 -6.35 -2.24
N VAL A 266 -3.34 -7.05 -2.73
CA VAL A 266 -2.96 -8.34 -2.15
C VAL A 266 -2.40 -8.19 -0.74
N GLU A 267 -1.69 -7.09 -0.44
CA GLU A 267 -1.19 -6.80 0.90
C GLU A 267 -2.33 -6.46 1.89
N LEU A 268 -3.42 -5.85 1.40
CA LEU A 268 -4.62 -5.69 2.22
C LEU A 268 -5.23 -7.05 2.61
N LEU A 269 -5.30 -8.00 1.66
CA LEU A 269 -5.78 -9.35 1.93
C LEU A 269 -4.84 -10.06 2.94
N GLU A 270 -3.54 -9.92 2.75
CA GLU A 270 -2.50 -10.45 3.64
C GLU A 270 -2.67 -9.89 5.06
N ASN A 271 -2.74 -8.56 5.21
CA ASN A 271 -2.94 -7.91 6.50
C ASN A 271 -4.24 -8.36 7.17
N THR A 272 -5.31 -8.59 6.40
CA THR A 272 -6.60 -9.08 6.94
C THR A 272 -6.48 -10.49 7.48
N VAL A 273 -5.77 -11.37 6.78
CA VAL A 273 -5.54 -12.76 7.25
C VAL A 273 -4.61 -12.78 8.46
N GLU A 274 -3.52 -11.99 8.44
CA GLU A 274 -2.64 -11.83 9.60
C GLU A 274 -3.40 -11.32 10.84
N ALA A 275 -4.32 -10.37 10.65
CA ALA A 275 -5.16 -9.86 11.72
C ALA A 275 -6.07 -10.96 12.28
N ALA A 276 -6.71 -11.76 11.44
CA ALA A 276 -7.54 -12.88 11.87
C ALA A 276 -6.72 -13.95 12.62
N GLU A 277 -5.55 -14.32 12.12
CA GLU A 277 -4.66 -15.27 12.80
C GLU A 277 -4.24 -14.80 14.20
N LYS A 278 -3.87 -13.51 14.33
CA LYS A 278 -3.46 -12.91 15.62
C LYS A 278 -4.60 -12.78 16.63
N GLN A 279 -5.81 -12.45 16.15
CA GLN A 279 -6.99 -12.28 17.01
C GLN A 279 -7.53 -13.64 17.51
N THR A 280 -7.36 -14.70 16.72
CA THR A 280 -7.82 -16.06 17.08
C THR A 280 -6.79 -16.89 17.83
N ALA A 281 -5.55 -16.45 17.90
CA ALA A 281 -4.51 -17.12 18.71
C ALA A 281 -4.53 -16.70 20.19
N ARG A 282 -5.43 -15.77 20.56
CA ARG A 282 -5.65 -15.32 21.94
C ARG A 282 -6.72 -16.16 22.61
#